data_af8323a8313838c7d571e0ddba714ebf
#
_entry.id   af8323a8313838c7d571e0ddba714ebf
#
_cell.length_a   1.000
_cell.length_b   1.000
_cell.length_c   1.000
_cell.angle_alpha   90.00
_cell.angle_beta   90.00
_cell.angle_gamma   90.00
#
_symmetry.space_group_name_H-M   'P 1'
#
loop_
_entity.id
_entity.type
_entity.pdbx_description
1 polymer ?
#
loop_
_entity_poly.entity_id
_entity_poly.type
_entity_poly.pdbx_seq_one_letter_code
_entity_poly.pdbx_strand_id
1 'polypeptide(L)'
;MATTILSAEKDPMGAAISDYFNHHRADRLRVFSSQFEEDEIPVKELFRSIQSMPILERTALQMATGRILDVGAGSGCHALALQEMGKDVCAIDISPLSVEVMKQRGVNDPRLINLFDETFSETFDTILMLMNGSGIIGRLNNMPEFFQRMKRILHPGGCIFMDSSDLRYLFEEEDGSIVIDLAGDYHGEIDFQMQYKDVKGDTFDWLYVDFQTLSLYASECGFKAELIKEGNCLLYTSPSPRD
;
A
#
# COMPACT_ATOMS: atom_id res chain seq x y z
N MET A 1 8.46 -11.09 -8.41
CA MET A 1 7.09 -10.70 -7.99
C MET A 1 6.13 -10.73 -9.17
N ALA A 2 4.80 -10.92 -8.94
CA ALA A 2 3.82 -10.94 -10.02
C ALA A 2 3.64 -9.53 -10.62
N THR A 3 3.56 -9.43 -11.95
CA THR A 3 3.39 -8.16 -12.69
C THR A 3 2.00 -8.03 -13.32
N THR A 4 1.03 -8.78 -12.81
CA THR A 4 -0.30 -8.92 -13.40
C THR A 4 -1.15 -7.67 -13.16
N ILE A 5 -1.83 -7.22 -14.22
CA ILE A 5 -2.92 -6.25 -14.17
C ILE A 5 -4.22 -7.04 -13.95
N LEU A 6 -5.12 -6.54 -13.12
CA LEU A 6 -6.40 -7.22 -12.85
C LEU A 6 -7.33 -7.16 -14.06
N SER A 7 -8.09 -8.24 -14.27
CA SER A 7 -9.26 -8.19 -15.15
C SER A 7 -10.48 -7.69 -14.36
N ALA A 8 -11.46 -7.09 -15.02
CA ALA A 8 -12.65 -6.56 -14.35
C ALA A 8 -13.42 -7.63 -13.55
N GLU A 9 -13.41 -8.88 -14.01
CA GLU A 9 -14.07 -10.02 -13.34
C GLU A 9 -13.33 -10.48 -12.07
N LYS A 10 -12.08 -10.00 -11.88
CA LYS A 10 -11.20 -10.33 -10.75
C LYS A 10 -10.82 -9.11 -9.92
N ASP A 11 -11.54 -8.01 -10.07
CA ASP A 11 -11.28 -6.72 -9.46
C ASP A 11 -12.42 -6.27 -8.53
N PRO A 12 -12.64 -6.94 -7.39
CA PRO A 12 -13.73 -6.57 -6.46
C PRO A 12 -13.52 -5.19 -5.83
N MET A 13 -12.25 -4.78 -5.56
CA MET A 13 -11.94 -3.47 -5.03
C MET A 13 -12.30 -2.36 -6.03
N GLY A 14 -11.85 -2.50 -7.28
CA GLY A 14 -12.17 -1.54 -8.33
C GLY A 14 -13.67 -1.47 -8.63
N ALA A 15 -14.38 -2.60 -8.59
CA ALA A 15 -15.83 -2.64 -8.74
C ALA A 15 -16.54 -1.86 -7.62
N ALA A 16 -16.11 -2.03 -6.38
CA ALA A 16 -16.66 -1.30 -5.23
C ALA A 16 -16.36 0.21 -5.30
N ILE A 17 -15.14 0.59 -5.70
CA ILE A 17 -14.72 1.98 -5.93
C ILE A 17 -15.58 2.60 -7.03
N SER A 18 -15.77 1.91 -8.16
CA SER A 18 -16.59 2.38 -9.28
C SER A 18 -18.05 2.59 -8.87
N ASP A 19 -18.64 1.64 -8.16
CA ASP A 19 -20.03 1.76 -7.67
C ASP A 19 -20.19 2.94 -6.71
N TYR A 20 -19.25 3.09 -5.76
CA TYR A 20 -19.32 4.22 -4.83
C TYR A 20 -19.18 5.56 -5.54
N PHE A 21 -18.28 5.66 -6.50
CA PHE A 21 -18.10 6.89 -7.27
C PHE A 21 -19.37 7.26 -8.03
N ASN A 22 -20.00 6.30 -8.73
CA ASN A 22 -21.15 6.56 -9.59
C ASN A 22 -22.47 6.74 -8.82
N HIS A 23 -22.62 6.09 -7.66
CA HIS A 23 -23.91 6.03 -6.95
C HIS A 23 -23.86 6.62 -5.54
N HIS A 24 -22.69 7.08 -5.06
CA HIS A 24 -22.43 7.54 -3.69
C HIS A 24 -22.77 6.51 -2.61
N ARG A 25 -22.80 5.25 -2.99
CA ARG A 25 -23.02 4.08 -2.13
C ARG A 25 -22.33 2.85 -2.75
N ALA A 26 -21.87 1.96 -1.91
CA ALA A 26 -21.40 0.64 -2.29
C ALA A 26 -22.02 -0.40 -1.36
N ASP A 27 -22.13 -1.62 -1.84
CA ASP A 27 -22.39 -2.77 -1.00
C ASP A 27 -21.13 -3.13 -0.17
N ARG A 28 -21.22 -4.17 0.64
CA ARG A 28 -20.09 -4.62 1.45
C ARG A 28 -18.95 -5.14 0.55
N LEU A 29 -17.78 -4.55 0.69
CA LEU A 29 -16.54 -5.10 0.15
C LEU A 29 -15.97 -6.04 1.21
N ARG A 30 -16.21 -7.33 1.03
CA ARG A 30 -15.89 -8.39 1.98
C ARG A 30 -14.44 -8.84 1.80
N VAL A 31 -13.79 -9.10 2.92
CA VAL A 31 -12.41 -9.58 2.98
C VAL A 31 -12.37 -10.90 3.72
N PHE A 32 -11.78 -11.91 3.11
CA PHE A 32 -11.61 -13.24 3.67
C PHE A 32 -10.12 -13.52 3.86
N SER A 33 -9.79 -14.25 4.89
CA SER A 33 -8.45 -14.75 5.19
C SER A 33 -8.55 -16.19 5.70
N SER A 34 -7.51 -16.99 5.53
CA SER A 34 -7.41 -18.29 6.19
C SER A 34 -7.10 -18.18 7.69
N GLN A 35 -6.66 -17.00 8.14
CA GLN A 35 -6.13 -16.76 9.49
C GLN A 35 -7.06 -15.92 10.35
N PHE A 36 -8.00 -15.17 9.77
CA PHE A 36 -8.89 -14.25 10.46
C PHE A 36 -10.35 -14.45 10.06
N GLU A 37 -11.25 -13.99 10.93
CA GLU A 37 -12.68 -13.91 10.59
C GLU A 37 -12.93 -12.96 9.43
N GLU A 38 -14.08 -13.14 8.77
CA GLU A 38 -14.50 -12.25 7.68
C GLU A 38 -14.60 -10.81 8.16
N ASP A 39 -14.02 -9.90 7.40
CA ASP A 39 -14.05 -8.46 7.63
C ASP A 39 -14.57 -7.70 6.39
N GLU A 40 -14.73 -6.39 6.50
CA GLU A 40 -15.14 -5.54 5.39
C GLU A 40 -14.32 -4.25 5.31
N ILE A 41 -14.05 -3.81 4.08
CA ILE A 41 -13.44 -2.52 3.83
C ILE A 41 -14.54 -1.49 3.61
N PRO A 42 -14.64 -0.44 4.46
CA PRO A 42 -15.57 0.66 4.26
C PRO A 42 -15.17 1.47 3.01
N VAL A 43 -15.81 1.22 1.87
CA VAL A 43 -15.44 1.83 0.58
C VAL A 43 -15.41 3.36 0.64
N LYS A 44 -16.26 3.98 1.46
CA LYS A 44 -16.27 5.43 1.71
C LYS A 44 -14.91 5.96 2.17
N GLU A 45 -14.17 5.19 2.96
CA GLU A 45 -12.86 5.60 3.48
C GLU A 45 -11.82 5.76 2.36
N LEU A 46 -12.00 5.08 1.24
CA LEU A 46 -11.13 5.23 0.07
C LEU A 46 -11.34 6.58 -0.66
N PHE A 47 -12.41 7.32 -0.33
CA PHE A 47 -12.76 8.61 -0.94
C PHE A 47 -12.57 9.80 0.01
N ARG A 48 -11.96 9.59 1.17
CA ARG A 48 -11.78 10.62 2.18
C ARG A 48 -10.94 11.79 1.69
N SER A 49 -11.24 12.97 2.20
CA SER A 49 -10.42 14.16 2.00
C SER A 49 -9.24 14.18 2.98
N ILE A 50 -8.24 15.02 2.73
CA ILE A 50 -7.06 15.15 3.59
C ILE A 50 -7.43 15.45 5.05
N GLN A 51 -8.51 16.19 5.31
CA GLN A 51 -8.97 16.52 6.65
C GLN A 51 -9.44 15.29 7.44
N SER A 52 -9.95 14.28 6.73
CA SER A 52 -10.45 13.03 7.31
C SER A 52 -9.41 11.92 7.32
N MET A 53 -8.24 12.12 6.72
CA MET A 53 -7.16 11.15 6.74
C MET A 53 -6.53 11.02 8.13
N PRO A 54 -6.11 9.82 8.55
CA PRO A 54 -5.30 9.60 9.74
C PRO A 54 -4.05 10.49 9.75
N ILE A 55 -3.55 10.78 10.94
CA ILE A 55 -2.37 11.65 11.10
C ILE A 55 -1.12 11.07 10.42
N LEU A 56 -0.99 9.73 10.35
CA LEU A 56 0.12 9.07 9.65
C LEU A 56 0.14 9.42 8.18
N GLU A 57 -1.00 9.25 7.49
CA GLU A 57 -1.13 9.58 6.07
C GLU A 57 -0.86 11.07 5.83
N ARG A 58 -1.49 11.95 6.63
CA ARG A 58 -1.26 13.40 6.50
C ARG A 58 0.21 13.77 6.68
N THR A 59 0.91 13.12 7.61
CA THR A 59 2.34 13.32 7.83
C THR A 59 3.14 12.93 6.59
N ALA A 60 2.88 11.75 6.01
CA ALA A 60 3.54 11.30 4.80
C ALA A 60 3.29 12.26 3.62
N LEU A 61 2.04 12.68 3.40
CA LEU A 61 1.69 13.64 2.34
C LEU A 61 2.38 14.99 2.51
N GLN A 62 2.50 15.49 3.74
CA GLN A 62 3.19 16.75 4.03
C GLN A 62 4.70 16.64 3.77
N MET A 63 5.34 15.54 4.17
CA MET A 63 6.76 15.30 4.03
C MET A 63 7.18 14.96 2.59
N ALA A 64 6.28 14.40 1.78
CA ALA A 64 6.56 14.07 0.39
C ALA A 64 7.03 15.30 -0.40
N THR A 65 8.11 15.16 -1.17
CA THR A 65 8.71 16.24 -1.95
C THR A 65 9.11 15.78 -3.34
N GLY A 66 9.35 16.73 -4.25
CA GLY A 66 9.74 16.46 -5.61
C GLY A 66 8.64 15.77 -6.42
N ARG A 67 9.02 14.91 -7.36
CA ARG A 67 8.10 14.07 -8.12
C ARG A 67 7.71 12.85 -7.29
N ILE A 68 6.42 12.66 -7.08
CA ILE A 68 5.87 11.67 -6.14
C ILE A 68 5.22 10.53 -6.94
N LEU A 69 5.45 9.29 -6.50
CA LEU A 69 4.73 8.10 -6.94
C LEU A 69 3.78 7.65 -5.84
N ASP A 70 2.48 7.64 -6.11
CA ASP A 70 1.44 7.06 -5.24
C ASP A 70 1.13 5.64 -5.72
N VAL A 71 1.47 4.63 -4.93
CA VAL A 71 1.41 3.21 -5.30
C VAL A 71 0.18 2.54 -4.70
N GLY A 72 -0.61 1.87 -5.54
CA GLY A 72 -1.88 1.29 -5.13
C GLY A 72 -2.92 2.37 -4.82
N ALA A 73 -2.98 3.39 -5.68
CA ALA A 73 -3.68 4.64 -5.42
C ALA A 73 -5.22 4.50 -5.25
N GLY A 74 -5.79 3.36 -5.65
CA GLY A 74 -7.22 3.06 -5.49
C GLY A 74 -8.12 4.10 -6.11
N SER A 75 -8.89 4.81 -5.30
CA SER A 75 -9.74 5.91 -5.77
C SER A 75 -8.97 7.21 -6.05
N GLY A 76 -7.68 7.29 -5.72
CA GLY A 76 -6.83 8.48 -5.88
C GLY A 76 -6.97 9.52 -4.76
N CYS A 77 -7.39 9.14 -3.55
CA CYS A 77 -7.58 10.12 -2.47
C CYS A 77 -6.28 10.81 -2.05
N HIS A 78 -5.16 10.10 -1.99
CA HIS A 78 -3.84 10.67 -1.70
C HIS A 78 -3.33 11.52 -2.85
N ALA A 79 -3.44 11.02 -4.09
CA ALA A 79 -3.04 11.76 -5.29
C ALA A 79 -3.78 13.11 -5.40
N LEU A 80 -5.10 13.15 -5.19
CA LEU A 80 -5.87 14.38 -5.19
C LEU A 80 -5.44 15.35 -4.08
N ALA A 81 -5.22 14.84 -2.86
CA ALA A 81 -4.73 15.65 -1.76
C ALA A 81 -3.35 16.25 -2.06
N LEU A 82 -2.44 15.50 -2.69
CA LEU A 82 -1.13 16.00 -3.13
C LEU A 82 -1.27 17.08 -4.21
N GLN A 83 -2.17 16.90 -5.17
CA GLN A 83 -2.47 17.91 -6.20
C GLN A 83 -3.03 19.20 -5.60
N GLU A 84 -3.94 19.11 -4.62
CA GLU A 84 -4.45 20.26 -3.87
C GLU A 84 -3.34 21.02 -3.12
N MET A 85 -2.29 20.31 -2.69
CA MET A 85 -1.08 20.88 -2.08
C MET A 85 -0.09 21.43 -3.12
N GLY A 86 -0.40 21.37 -4.41
CA GLY A 86 0.46 21.83 -5.50
C GLY A 86 1.64 20.92 -5.81
N LYS A 87 1.58 19.63 -5.42
CA LYS A 87 2.67 18.66 -5.64
C LYS A 87 2.48 17.91 -6.97
N ASP A 88 3.60 17.50 -7.57
CA ASP A 88 3.64 16.66 -8.78
C ASP A 88 3.51 15.18 -8.37
N VAL A 89 2.44 14.52 -8.79
CA VAL A 89 2.14 13.14 -8.42
C VAL A 89 1.72 12.31 -9.62
N CYS A 90 2.34 11.15 -9.76
CA CYS A 90 1.92 10.04 -10.61
C CYS A 90 1.25 8.99 -9.72
N ALA A 91 0.04 8.57 -10.06
CA ALA A 91 -0.73 7.58 -9.30
C ALA A 91 -0.82 6.28 -10.10
N ILE A 92 -0.34 5.17 -9.54
CA ILE A 92 -0.39 3.87 -10.19
C ILE A 92 -1.29 2.90 -9.45
N ASP A 93 -2.01 2.08 -10.22
CA ASP A 93 -2.82 0.99 -9.70
C ASP A 93 -2.85 -0.17 -10.71
N ILE A 94 -3.08 -1.39 -10.23
CA ILE A 94 -3.27 -2.59 -11.07
C ILE A 94 -4.73 -2.82 -11.46
N SER A 95 -5.65 -2.05 -10.88
CA SER A 95 -7.09 -2.09 -11.15
C SER A 95 -7.44 -1.12 -12.29
N PRO A 96 -7.93 -1.59 -13.45
CA PRO A 96 -8.40 -0.71 -14.51
C PRO A 96 -9.61 0.13 -14.09
N LEU A 97 -10.48 -0.41 -13.21
CA LEU A 97 -11.65 0.30 -12.70
C LEU A 97 -11.24 1.45 -11.76
N SER A 98 -10.27 1.23 -10.88
CA SER A 98 -9.70 2.28 -10.02
C SER A 98 -9.06 3.40 -10.85
N VAL A 99 -8.28 3.05 -11.86
CA VAL A 99 -7.64 4.04 -12.75
C VAL A 99 -8.67 4.87 -13.50
N GLU A 100 -9.75 4.26 -13.96
CA GLU A 100 -10.83 5.00 -14.62
C GLU A 100 -11.53 5.98 -13.66
N VAL A 101 -11.78 5.56 -12.42
CA VAL A 101 -12.33 6.44 -11.38
C VAL A 101 -11.35 7.58 -11.05
N MET A 102 -10.06 7.32 -10.93
CA MET A 102 -9.04 8.36 -10.74
C MET A 102 -9.09 9.42 -11.84
N LYS A 103 -9.19 9.01 -13.12
CA LYS A 103 -9.34 9.94 -14.26
C LYS A 103 -10.57 10.82 -14.12
N GLN A 104 -11.71 10.19 -13.82
CA GLN A 104 -12.99 10.92 -13.67
C GLN A 104 -13.00 11.86 -12.46
N ARG A 105 -12.25 11.55 -11.42
CA ARG A 105 -12.05 12.42 -10.25
C ARG A 105 -11.07 13.56 -10.49
N GLY A 106 -10.34 13.56 -11.60
CA GLY A 106 -9.39 14.63 -11.96
C GLY A 106 -7.97 14.42 -11.42
N VAL A 107 -7.57 13.18 -11.17
CA VAL A 107 -6.14 12.87 -10.96
C VAL A 107 -5.39 13.17 -12.25
N ASN A 108 -4.30 13.93 -12.19
CA ASN A 108 -3.59 14.43 -13.37
C ASN A 108 -2.83 13.34 -14.13
N ASP A 109 -2.20 12.40 -13.42
CA ASP A 109 -1.37 11.35 -14.02
C ASP A 109 -1.71 9.97 -13.42
N PRO A 110 -2.93 9.44 -13.68
CA PRO A 110 -3.33 8.11 -13.23
C PRO A 110 -2.93 7.07 -14.27
N ARG A 111 -2.25 6.01 -13.85
CA ARG A 111 -1.72 4.99 -14.76
C ARG A 111 -2.06 3.57 -14.32
N LEU A 112 -2.43 2.75 -15.28
CA LEU A 112 -2.64 1.31 -15.09
C LEU A 112 -1.28 0.59 -15.19
N ILE A 113 -0.58 0.48 -14.08
CA ILE A 113 0.79 -0.05 -14.02
C ILE A 113 0.94 -0.87 -12.73
N ASN A 114 1.61 -2.02 -12.84
CA ASN A 114 2.10 -2.76 -11.69
C ASN A 114 3.49 -2.21 -11.28
N LEU A 115 3.68 -1.98 -9.99
CA LEU A 115 4.95 -1.47 -9.44
C LEU A 115 6.18 -2.29 -9.89
N PHE A 116 6.01 -3.60 -10.06
CA PHE A 116 7.09 -4.54 -10.42
C PHE A 116 7.25 -4.75 -11.92
N ASP A 117 6.51 -4.01 -12.76
CA ASP A 117 6.73 -4.02 -14.20
C ASP A 117 8.08 -3.35 -14.53
N GLU A 118 9.03 -4.13 -15.06
CA GLU A 118 10.37 -3.63 -15.38
C GLU A 118 10.40 -2.60 -16.53
N THR A 119 9.35 -2.53 -17.33
CA THR A 119 9.22 -1.52 -18.39
C THR A 119 8.90 -0.14 -17.83
N PHE A 120 8.36 -0.07 -16.60
CA PHE A 120 8.14 1.18 -15.88
C PHE A 120 9.46 1.62 -15.22
N SER A 121 10.18 2.53 -15.88
CA SER A 121 11.56 2.94 -15.55
C SER A 121 11.69 4.42 -15.16
N GLU A 122 10.60 5.14 -15.03
CA GLU A 122 10.62 6.52 -14.55
C GLU A 122 11.10 6.58 -13.09
N THR A 123 11.70 7.71 -12.72
CA THR A 123 12.27 7.90 -11.38
C THR A 123 11.54 8.99 -10.61
N PHE A 124 11.52 8.85 -9.28
CA PHE A 124 10.76 9.67 -8.36
C PHE A 124 11.61 10.10 -7.17
N ASP A 125 11.29 11.23 -6.58
CA ASP A 125 11.95 11.72 -5.37
C ASP A 125 11.29 11.13 -4.12
N THR A 126 9.98 10.87 -4.20
CA THR A 126 9.22 10.24 -3.12
C THR A 126 8.34 9.12 -3.67
N ILE A 127 8.32 7.98 -2.99
CA ILE A 127 7.35 6.88 -3.24
C ILE A 127 6.45 6.77 -2.00
N LEU A 128 5.14 6.80 -2.21
CA LEU A 128 4.14 6.59 -1.17
C LEU A 128 3.53 5.20 -1.31
N MET A 129 3.51 4.47 -0.21
CA MET A 129 2.88 3.16 -0.06
C MET A 129 2.08 3.20 1.25
N LEU A 130 0.86 3.73 1.20
CA LEU A 130 0.03 4.02 2.37
C LEU A 130 -1.17 3.08 2.47
N MET A 131 -1.82 3.02 3.64
CA MET A 131 -2.88 2.09 4.03
C MET A 131 -2.39 0.64 4.15
N ASN A 132 -1.41 0.41 5.02
CA ASN A 132 -0.66 -0.83 5.11
C ASN A 132 0.03 -1.19 3.78
N GLY A 133 0.66 -0.19 3.17
CA GLY A 133 1.28 -0.30 1.85
C GLY A 133 2.41 -1.31 1.78
N SER A 134 3.01 -1.71 2.91
CA SER A 134 3.94 -2.83 2.99
C SER A 134 3.35 -4.13 2.43
N GLY A 135 2.03 -4.28 2.47
CA GLY A 135 1.33 -5.45 1.96
C GLY A 135 1.56 -5.74 0.48
N ILE A 136 1.84 -4.70 -0.32
CA ILE A 136 2.13 -4.85 -1.75
C ILE A 136 3.39 -5.72 -1.98
N ILE A 137 4.27 -5.85 -1.00
CA ILE A 137 5.45 -6.74 -1.04
C ILE A 137 5.02 -8.22 -1.03
N GLY A 138 3.88 -8.52 -0.41
CA GLY A 138 3.27 -9.84 -0.33
C GLY A 138 3.88 -10.70 0.76
N ARG A 139 5.13 -11.13 0.60
CA ARG A 139 5.86 -11.98 1.56
C ARG A 139 7.21 -11.42 1.94
N LEU A 140 7.71 -11.80 3.10
CA LEU A 140 8.97 -11.33 3.65
C LEU A 140 10.16 -11.66 2.74
N ASN A 141 10.15 -12.84 2.13
CA ASN A 141 11.20 -13.25 1.21
C ASN A 141 11.26 -12.44 -0.10
N ASN A 142 10.26 -11.63 -0.39
CA ASN A 142 10.23 -10.71 -1.53
C ASN A 142 10.92 -9.35 -1.22
N MET A 143 11.27 -9.07 0.03
CA MET A 143 11.87 -7.80 0.44
C MET A 143 13.13 -7.43 -0.36
N PRO A 144 14.08 -8.34 -0.63
CA PRO A 144 15.26 -8.00 -1.45
C PRO A 144 14.88 -7.56 -2.87
N GLU A 145 13.94 -8.25 -3.52
CA GLU A 145 13.46 -7.89 -4.87
C GLU A 145 12.73 -6.53 -4.85
N PHE A 146 11.91 -6.29 -3.82
CA PHE A 146 11.25 -5.01 -3.59
C PHE A 146 12.27 -3.87 -3.49
N PHE A 147 13.28 -3.97 -2.62
CA PHE A 147 14.28 -2.92 -2.47
C PHE A 147 15.15 -2.73 -3.72
N GLN A 148 15.45 -3.80 -4.46
CA GLN A 148 16.11 -3.68 -5.75
C GLN A 148 15.24 -2.90 -6.75
N ARG A 149 13.93 -3.14 -6.75
CA ARG A 149 12.98 -2.37 -7.57
C ARG A 149 12.96 -0.91 -7.16
N MET A 150 12.91 -0.62 -5.86
CA MET A 150 12.94 0.76 -5.35
C MET A 150 14.20 1.51 -5.78
N LYS A 151 15.37 0.88 -5.75
CA LYS A 151 16.63 1.51 -6.25
C LYS A 151 16.57 1.94 -7.71
N ARG A 152 15.81 1.23 -8.54
CA ARG A 152 15.69 1.55 -9.98
C ARG A 152 14.78 2.74 -10.26
N ILE A 153 13.80 2.99 -9.38
CA ILE A 153 12.77 4.01 -9.58
C ILE A 153 12.85 5.17 -8.58
N LEU A 154 13.80 5.16 -7.66
CA LEU A 154 14.11 6.30 -6.81
C LEU A 154 15.27 7.11 -7.37
N HIS A 155 15.14 8.44 -7.34
CA HIS A 155 16.29 9.31 -7.52
C HIS A 155 17.29 9.14 -6.37
N PRO A 156 18.60 9.36 -6.59
CA PRO A 156 19.57 9.44 -5.50
C PRO A 156 19.11 10.43 -4.42
N GLY A 157 19.04 9.96 -3.18
CA GLY A 157 18.51 10.76 -2.06
C GLY A 157 16.99 10.81 -1.95
N GLY A 158 16.26 10.14 -2.83
CA GLY A 158 14.81 9.95 -2.73
C GLY A 158 14.43 9.04 -1.56
N CYS A 159 13.16 9.07 -1.17
CA CYS A 159 12.65 8.31 -0.03
C CYS A 159 11.35 7.56 -0.32
N ILE A 160 11.08 6.55 0.51
CA ILE A 160 9.82 5.80 0.51
C ILE A 160 9.11 6.11 1.83
N PHE A 161 7.87 6.57 1.79
CA PHE A 161 6.98 6.58 2.94
C PHE A 161 6.05 5.38 2.81
N MET A 162 6.15 4.47 3.75
CA MET A 162 5.38 3.24 3.80
C MET A 162 4.83 3.06 5.21
N ASP A 163 3.57 2.68 5.33
CA ASP A 163 3.01 2.28 6.60
C ASP A 163 2.77 0.77 6.66
N SER A 164 2.79 0.27 7.87
CA SER A 164 2.53 -1.13 8.19
C SER A 164 2.01 -1.24 9.62
N SER A 165 1.44 -2.37 9.94
CA SER A 165 1.05 -2.74 11.30
C SER A 165 1.92 -3.87 11.82
N ASP A 166 2.22 -3.84 13.12
CA ASP A 166 2.85 -4.96 13.79
C ASP A 166 1.74 -5.87 14.35
N LEU A 167 1.63 -7.07 13.80
CA LEU A 167 0.57 -8.01 14.18
C LEU A 167 0.92 -8.87 15.40
N ARG A 168 2.05 -8.65 16.07
CA ARG A 168 2.46 -9.46 17.24
C ARG A 168 1.42 -9.43 18.36
N TYR A 169 0.66 -8.36 18.50
CA TYR A 169 -0.41 -8.26 19.49
C TYR A 169 -1.50 -9.33 19.34
N LEU A 170 -1.66 -9.92 18.16
CA LEU A 170 -2.62 -11.00 17.90
C LEU A 170 -2.17 -12.33 18.49
N PHE A 171 -0.91 -12.45 18.90
CA PHE A 171 -0.28 -13.63 19.48
C PHE A 171 0.05 -13.41 20.96
N GLU A 172 -0.52 -12.37 21.57
CA GLU A 172 -0.36 -12.09 23.01
C GLU A 172 -1.35 -12.92 23.81
N GLU A 173 -0.81 -13.71 24.75
CA GLU A 173 -1.59 -14.51 25.69
C GLU A 173 -2.12 -13.64 26.85
N GLU A 174 -3.03 -14.20 27.67
CA GLU A 174 -3.63 -13.49 28.80
C GLU A 174 -2.59 -13.00 29.84
N ASP A 175 -1.44 -13.65 29.91
CA ASP A 175 -0.33 -13.28 30.82
C ASP A 175 0.64 -12.24 30.24
N GLY A 176 0.37 -11.74 29.03
CA GLY A 176 1.20 -10.77 28.30
C GLY A 176 2.40 -11.38 27.57
N SER A 177 2.53 -12.72 27.56
CA SER A 177 3.54 -13.38 26.75
C SER A 177 3.12 -13.43 25.27
N ILE A 178 4.08 -13.37 24.36
CA ILE A 178 3.83 -13.49 22.91
C ILE A 178 4.34 -14.85 22.46
N VAL A 179 3.43 -15.67 21.92
CA VAL A 179 3.75 -17.01 21.43
C VAL A 179 3.69 -17.02 19.90
N ILE A 180 4.85 -17.01 19.25
CA ILE A 180 4.98 -17.06 17.78
C ILE A 180 5.72 -18.35 17.42
N ASP A 181 5.17 -19.09 16.44
CA ASP A 181 5.87 -20.24 15.86
C ASP A 181 7.01 -19.77 14.96
N LEU A 182 8.24 -19.91 15.45
CA LEU A 182 9.45 -19.53 14.72
C LEU A 182 9.80 -20.52 13.59
N ALA A 183 9.14 -21.65 13.52
CA ALA A 183 9.36 -22.65 12.45
C ALA A 183 8.39 -22.48 11.27
N GLY A 184 7.34 -21.65 11.44
CA GLY A 184 6.36 -21.31 10.42
C GLY A 184 6.76 -20.10 9.56
N ASP A 185 5.81 -19.63 8.76
CA ASP A 185 5.92 -18.39 8.00
C ASP A 185 6.02 -17.17 8.96
N TYR A 186 6.51 -16.05 8.46
CA TYR A 186 6.55 -14.83 9.27
C TYR A 186 5.12 -14.41 9.68
N HIS A 187 4.93 -14.13 10.95
CA HIS A 187 3.61 -13.87 11.57
C HIS A 187 2.80 -12.74 10.93
N GLY A 188 3.44 -11.88 10.16
CA GLY A 188 2.80 -10.79 9.40
C GLY A 188 2.52 -11.12 7.93
N GLU A 189 2.73 -12.35 7.49
CA GLU A 189 2.34 -12.82 6.16
C GLU A 189 0.91 -13.35 6.19
N ILE A 190 -0.01 -12.58 5.63
CA ILE A 190 -1.45 -12.87 5.65
C ILE A 190 -1.94 -13.11 4.23
N ASP A 191 -2.75 -14.14 4.04
CA ASP A 191 -3.48 -14.32 2.79
C ASP A 191 -4.84 -13.61 2.84
N PHE A 192 -5.20 -12.94 1.77
CA PHE A 192 -6.51 -12.31 1.62
C PHE A 192 -7.19 -12.70 0.31
N GLN A 193 -8.50 -12.72 0.35
CA GLN A 193 -9.36 -12.77 -0.82
C GLN A 193 -10.49 -11.76 -0.64
N MET A 194 -10.76 -10.94 -1.66
CA MET A 194 -11.83 -9.95 -1.62
C MET A 194 -13.01 -10.39 -2.47
N GLN A 195 -14.21 -9.97 -2.06
CA GLN A 195 -15.44 -10.15 -2.84
C GLN A 195 -16.32 -8.92 -2.74
N TYR A 196 -16.79 -8.46 -3.88
CA TYR A 196 -17.80 -7.40 -4.00
C TYR A 196 -18.93 -7.87 -4.88
N LYS A 197 -20.14 -8.01 -4.33
CA LYS A 197 -21.28 -8.62 -5.02
C LYS A 197 -20.88 -9.97 -5.62
N ASP A 198 -21.03 -10.15 -6.94
CA ASP A 198 -20.67 -11.37 -7.67
C ASP A 198 -19.21 -11.39 -8.14
N VAL A 199 -18.48 -10.26 -7.99
CA VAL A 199 -17.06 -10.18 -8.36
C VAL A 199 -16.21 -10.71 -7.23
N LYS A 200 -15.52 -11.83 -7.48
CA LYS A 200 -14.60 -12.46 -6.52
C LYS A 200 -13.19 -12.47 -7.08
N GLY A 201 -12.28 -11.82 -6.34
CA GLY A 201 -10.86 -11.77 -6.66
C GLY A 201 -10.15 -13.11 -6.41
N ASP A 202 -8.93 -13.20 -6.89
CA ASP A 202 -8.04 -14.31 -6.53
C ASP A 202 -7.45 -14.07 -5.13
N THR A 203 -6.96 -15.12 -4.49
CA THR A 203 -6.23 -15.01 -3.23
C THR A 203 -4.87 -14.36 -3.49
N PHE A 204 -4.45 -13.48 -2.58
CA PHE A 204 -3.17 -12.79 -2.65
C PHE A 204 -2.54 -12.68 -1.26
N ASP A 205 -1.21 -12.65 -1.22
CA ASP A 205 -0.46 -12.44 -0.01
C ASP A 205 -0.35 -10.95 0.30
N TRP A 206 -0.37 -10.60 1.60
CA TRP A 206 -0.24 -9.23 2.10
C TRP A 206 0.68 -9.21 3.30
N LEU A 207 1.75 -8.42 3.24
CA LEU A 207 2.77 -8.37 4.26
C LEU A 207 2.50 -7.22 5.25
N TYR A 208 2.31 -7.58 6.51
CA TYR A 208 2.43 -6.68 7.64
C TYR A 208 3.81 -6.87 8.25
N VAL A 209 4.63 -5.83 8.28
CA VAL A 209 6.02 -5.96 8.74
C VAL A 209 6.30 -5.01 9.89
N ASP A 210 6.88 -5.53 10.97
CA ASP A 210 7.36 -4.70 12.08
C ASP A 210 8.61 -3.89 11.69
N PHE A 211 8.88 -2.82 12.44
CA PHE A 211 9.96 -1.89 12.12
C PHE A 211 11.35 -2.55 12.18
N GLN A 212 11.58 -3.45 13.13
CA GLN A 212 12.90 -4.09 13.29
C GLN A 212 13.21 -4.98 12.10
N THR A 213 12.25 -5.80 11.69
CA THR A 213 12.36 -6.66 10.52
C THR A 213 12.52 -5.85 9.24
N LEU A 214 11.70 -4.82 9.02
CA LEU A 214 11.85 -3.92 7.88
C LEU A 214 13.23 -3.25 7.84
N SER A 215 13.70 -2.74 8.99
CA SER A 215 14.99 -2.06 9.09
C SER A 215 16.17 -2.98 8.78
N LEU A 216 16.09 -4.24 9.18
CA LEU A 216 17.09 -5.24 8.84
C LEU A 216 17.20 -5.44 7.33
N TYR A 217 16.09 -5.77 6.66
CA TYR A 217 16.07 -5.96 5.19
C TYR A 217 16.46 -4.70 4.43
N ALA A 218 15.99 -3.53 4.86
CA ALA A 218 16.37 -2.25 4.29
C ALA A 218 17.89 -2.06 4.34
N SER A 219 18.49 -2.29 5.52
CA SER A 219 19.94 -2.16 5.73
C SER A 219 20.74 -3.12 4.86
N GLU A 220 20.36 -4.38 4.79
CA GLU A 220 20.99 -5.38 3.92
C GLU A 220 20.92 -5.00 2.44
N CYS A 221 19.84 -4.32 2.04
CA CYS A 221 19.66 -3.80 0.69
C CYS A 221 20.27 -2.39 0.48
N GLY A 222 20.97 -1.82 1.48
CA GLY A 222 21.61 -0.51 1.37
C GLY A 222 20.67 0.68 1.50
N PHE A 223 19.52 0.52 2.14
CA PHE A 223 18.63 1.57 2.57
C PHE A 223 18.78 1.82 4.08
N LYS A 224 18.35 2.99 4.53
CA LYS A 224 18.23 3.32 5.95
C LYS A 224 16.76 3.50 6.27
N ALA A 225 16.20 2.68 7.15
CA ALA A 225 14.84 2.86 7.64
C ALA A 225 14.83 3.79 8.88
N GLU A 226 13.87 4.70 8.92
CA GLU A 226 13.61 5.58 10.06
C GLU A 226 12.13 5.51 10.44
N LEU A 227 11.84 5.30 11.71
CA LEU A 227 10.48 5.35 12.24
C LEU A 227 10.07 6.83 12.40
N ILE A 228 9.14 7.29 11.57
CA ILE A 228 8.69 8.68 11.59
C ILE A 228 7.60 8.88 12.64
N LYS A 229 6.67 7.94 12.72
CA LYS A 229 5.55 8.03 13.65
C LYS A 229 5.03 6.65 14.00
N GLU A 230 4.69 6.50 15.26
CA GLU A 230 4.04 5.33 15.82
C GLU A 230 2.57 5.65 16.18
N GLY A 231 1.68 4.70 15.93
CA GLY A 231 0.25 4.77 16.23
C GLY A 231 -0.34 3.37 16.08
N ASN A 232 -1.59 3.25 15.62
CA ASN A 232 -2.16 1.93 15.27
C ASN A 232 -1.44 1.29 14.07
N CYS A 233 -0.81 2.12 13.22
CA CYS A 233 0.13 1.70 12.17
C CYS A 233 1.44 2.47 12.35
N LEU A 234 2.52 1.94 11.79
CA LEU A 234 3.87 2.54 11.83
C LEU A 234 4.15 3.19 10.48
N LEU A 235 4.60 4.46 10.48
CA LEU A 235 5.06 5.16 9.28
C LEU A 235 6.58 5.11 9.21
N TYR A 236 7.11 4.64 8.10
CA TYR A 236 8.54 4.53 7.83
C TYR A 236 8.96 5.44 6.69
N THR A 237 10.21 5.86 6.71
CA THR A 237 10.92 6.38 5.55
C THR A 237 12.19 5.58 5.34
N SER A 238 12.54 5.38 4.09
CA SER A 238 13.75 4.67 3.70
C SER A 238 14.47 5.51 2.65
N PRO A 239 15.34 6.46 3.05
CA PRO A 239 16.12 7.22 2.09
C PRO A 239 17.06 6.31 1.31
N SER A 240 17.09 6.50 -0.02
CA SER A 240 18.07 5.82 -0.87
C SER A 240 19.49 6.15 -0.42
N PRO A 241 20.45 5.19 -0.50
CA PRO A 241 21.83 5.49 -0.17
C PRO A 241 22.33 6.64 -1.04
N ARG A 242 23.03 7.58 -0.42
CA ARG A 242 23.83 8.55 -1.15
C ARG A 242 25.07 7.83 -1.66
N ASP A 243 25.32 7.90 -2.96
CA ASP A 243 26.61 7.49 -3.54
C ASP A 243 27.75 8.31 -2.93
#